data_c25071921da5327f50d14ffbd4f22104
#
_entry.id   c25071921da5327f50d14ffbd4f22104
#
_cell.length_a   1.000
_cell.length_b   1.000
_cell.length_c   1.000
_cell.angle_alpha   90.00
_cell.angle_beta   90.00
_cell.angle_gamma   90.00
#
_symmetry.space_group_name_H-M   'P 1'
#
loop_
_entity.id
_entity.type
_entity.pdbx_description
1 polymer ?
#
loop_
_entity_poly.entity_id
_entity_poly.type
_entity_poly.pdbx_seq_one_letter_code
_entity_poly.pdbx_strand_id
1 'polypeptide(L)' 'MDRNDFFKACQCQAIGKTVTVEYDSIKYYPIAYQLAYNADGTVRHTAVLQDVKSKSLVYCRLQDVQGKI' A
#
# COMPACT_ATOMS: atom_id res chain seq x y z
N MET A 1 1.92 1.53 8.42
CA MET A 1 1.13 0.28 8.39
C MET A 1 2.08 -0.91 8.38
N ASP A 2 1.77 -1.92 9.15
CA ASP A 2 2.54 -3.16 9.19
C ASP A 2 2.41 -3.92 7.87
N ARG A 3 3.48 -4.62 7.48
CA ARG A 3 3.52 -5.42 6.25
C ARG A 3 2.40 -6.46 6.19
N ASN A 4 2.16 -7.16 7.31
CA ASN A 4 1.12 -8.18 7.36
C ASN A 4 -0.28 -7.59 7.18
N ASP A 5 -0.53 -6.44 7.80
CA ASP A 5 -1.81 -5.74 7.65
C ASP A 5 -2.00 -5.24 6.23
N PHE A 6 -0.93 -4.76 5.61
CA PHE A 6 -1.01 -4.29 4.23
C PHE A 6 -1.28 -5.46 3.27
N PHE A 7 -0.66 -6.62 3.50
CA PHE A 7 -0.95 -7.82 2.71
C PHE A 7 -2.42 -8.22 2.81
N LYS A 8 -2.99 -8.19 4.01
CA LYS A 8 -4.40 -8.50 4.21
C LYS A 8 -5.28 -7.52 3.44
N ALA A 9 -4.94 -6.25 3.48
CA ALA A 9 -5.69 -5.23 2.74
C ALA A 9 -5.64 -5.49 1.23
N CYS A 10 -4.47 -5.82 0.69
CA CYS A 10 -4.33 -6.16 -0.72
C CYS A 10 -5.14 -7.39 -1.08
N GLN A 11 -5.14 -8.42 -0.24
CA GLN A 11 -5.92 -9.63 -0.48
C GLN A 11 -7.41 -9.33 -0.50
N CYS A 12 -7.90 -8.54 0.45
CA CYS A 12 -9.31 -8.16 0.50
C CYS A 12 -9.70 -7.40 -0.76
N GLN A 13 -8.88 -6.48 -1.22
CA GLN A 13 -9.14 -5.73 -2.44
C GLN A 13 -9.18 -6.65 -3.66
N ALA A 14 -8.26 -7.61 -3.74
CA ALA A 14 -8.16 -8.52 -4.87
C ALA A 14 -9.39 -9.44 -5.00
N ILE A 15 -10.01 -9.81 -3.88
CA ILE A 15 -11.20 -10.69 -3.89
C ILE A 15 -12.51 -9.90 -3.93
N GLY A 16 -12.46 -8.60 -4.23
CA GLY A 16 -13.64 -7.78 -4.44
C GLY A 16 -14.20 -7.09 -3.21
N LYS A 17 -13.56 -7.24 -2.05
CA LYS A 17 -13.96 -6.47 -0.86
C LYS A 17 -13.33 -5.10 -0.93
N THR A 18 -14.16 -4.06 -0.81
CA THR A 18 -13.65 -2.68 -0.86
C THR A 18 -12.92 -2.36 0.44
N VAL A 19 -11.63 -2.15 0.33
CA VAL A 19 -10.77 -1.76 1.46
C VAL A 19 -9.96 -0.55 1.03
N THR A 20 -9.88 0.46 1.91
CA THR A 20 -9.06 1.64 1.63
C THR A 20 -8.05 1.84 2.75
N VAL A 21 -6.92 2.44 2.38
CA VAL A 21 -5.89 2.88 3.30
C VAL A 21 -5.68 4.37 3.11
N GLU A 22 -4.97 5.01 4.04
CA GLU A 22 -4.68 6.44 3.93
C GLU A 22 -3.20 6.67 3.73
N TYR A 23 -2.89 7.60 2.85
CA TYR A 23 -1.55 8.13 2.66
C TYR A 23 -1.67 9.63 2.41
N ASP A 24 -0.96 10.42 3.21
CA ASP A 24 -0.99 11.89 3.12
C ASP A 24 -2.44 12.43 3.21
N SER A 25 -3.22 11.84 4.12
CA SER A 25 -4.62 12.19 4.38
C SER A 25 -5.59 11.96 3.22
N ILE A 26 -5.16 11.20 2.21
CA ILE A 26 -5.97 10.83 1.06
C ILE A 26 -6.21 9.33 1.07
N LYS A 27 -7.40 8.90 0.68
CA LYS A 27 -7.77 7.48 0.64
C LYS A 27 -7.36 6.85 -0.69
N TYR A 28 -6.81 5.65 -0.59
CA TYR A 28 -6.36 4.87 -1.74
C TYR A 28 -6.77 3.41 -1.60
N TYR A 29 -6.85 2.71 -2.72
CA TYR A 29 -6.96 1.26 -2.70
C TYR A 29 -5.56 0.65 -2.56
N PRO A 30 -5.38 -0.34 -1.67
CA PRO A 30 -4.10 -1.07 -1.59
C PRO A 30 -4.02 -2.05 -2.76
N ILE A 31 -2.99 -1.93 -3.59
CA ILE A 31 -2.87 -2.72 -4.82
C ILE A 31 -1.77 -3.77 -4.71
N ALA A 32 -0.58 -3.38 -4.27
CA ALA A 32 0.56 -4.28 -4.26
C ALA A 32 1.60 -3.83 -3.25
N TYR A 33 2.49 -4.76 -2.93
CA TYR A 33 3.63 -4.52 -2.07
C TYR A 33 4.88 -4.90 -2.85
N GLN A 34 5.90 -4.06 -2.79
CA GLN A 34 7.16 -4.30 -3.45
C GLN A 34 8.30 -4.29 -2.46
N LEU A 35 9.19 -5.27 -2.58
CA LEU A 35 10.42 -5.36 -1.81
C LEU A 35 11.59 -5.07 -2.75
N ALA A 36 12.42 -4.11 -2.41
CA ALA A 36 13.58 -3.76 -3.20
C ALA A 36 14.81 -3.64 -2.31
N TYR A 37 15.97 -3.94 -2.88
CA TYR A 37 17.25 -3.78 -2.17
C TYR A 37 17.91 -2.49 -2.62
N ASN A 38 18.38 -1.71 -1.64
CA ASN A 38 19.17 -0.52 -1.90
C ASN A 38 20.62 -0.91 -2.22
N ALA A 39 21.36 0.03 -2.79
CA ALA A 39 22.76 -0.21 -3.15
C ALA A 39 23.64 -0.60 -1.95
N ASP A 40 23.28 -0.15 -0.75
CA ASP A 40 24.01 -0.44 0.48
C ASP A 40 23.60 -1.77 1.13
N GLY A 41 22.72 -2.55 0.50
CA GLY A 41 22.25 -3.84 1.02
C GLY A 41 21.03 -3.75 1.93
N THR A 42 20.56 -2.57 2.26
CA THR A 42 19.33 -2.44 3.05
C THR A 42 18.10 -2.71 2.18
N VAL A 43 16.97 -3.01 2.84
CA VAL A 43 15.72 -3.36 2.18
C VAL A 43 14.76 -2.19 2.24
N ARG A 44 14.11 -1.91 1.12
CA ARG A 44 13.07 -0.90 1.02
C ARG A 44 11.71 -1.56 0.80
N HIS A 45 10.76 -1.22 1.67
CA HIS A 45 9.38 -1.71 1.57
C HIS A 45 8.52 -0.62 0.92
N THR A 46 7.96 -0.91 -0.24
CA THR A 46 7.17 0.05 -1.00
C THR A 46 5.73 -0.43 -1.10
N ALA A 47 4.80 0.47 -0.82
CA ALA A 47 3.37 0.24 -1.01
C ALA A 47 2.95 0.83 -2.35
N VAL A 48 2.21 0.06 -3.14
CA VAL A 48 1.61 0.54 -4.38
C VAL A 48 0.13 0.75 -4.12
N LEU A 49 -0.31 1.98 -4.30
CA LEU A 49 -1.68 2.40 -4.02
C LEU A 49 -2.33 2.91 -5.29
N GLN A 50 -3.66 2.85 -5.35
CA GLN A 50 -4.42 3.40 -6.47
C GLN A 50 -5.40 4.45 -5.95
N ASP A 51 -5.36 5.65 -6.53
CA ASP A 51 -6.28 6.71 -6.15
C ASP A 51 -7.72 6.28 -6.45
N VAL A 52 -8.61 6.48 -5.46
CA VAL A 52 -10.01 6.06 -5.57
C VAL A 52 -10.72 6.77 -6.71
N LYS A 53 -10.41 8.04 -6.95
CA LYS A 53 -11.08 8.85 -7.95
C LYS A 53 -10.42 8.77 -9.31
N SER A 54 -9.13 9.06 -9.39
CA SER A 54 -8.42 9.17 -10.66
C SER A 54 -7.92 7.84 -11.19
N LYS A 55 -7.85 6.80 -10.32
CA LYS A 55 -7.26 5.50 -10.65
C LYS A 55 -5.77 5.53 -10.93
N SER A 56 -5.11 6.64 -10.68
CA SER A 56 -3.66 6.76 -10.82
C SER A 56 -2.94 5.95 -9.75
N LEU A 57 -1.79 5.40 -10.10
CA LEU A 57 -0.97 4.65 -9.15
C LEU A 57 -0.04 5.58 -8.40
N VAL A 58 0.14 5.29 -7.12
CA VAL A 58 1.04 6.03 -6.24
C VAL A 58 1.97 5.02 -5.56
N TYR A 59 3.26 5.31 -5.58
CA TYR A 59 4.28 4.49 -4.93
C TYR A 59 4.81 5.26 -3.73
N CYS A 60 4.73 4.66 -2.55
CA CYS A 60 5.19 5.31 -1.33
C CYS A 60 5.81 4.28 -0.39
N ARG A 61 6.46 4.77 0.67
CA ARG A 61 7.02 3.88 1.67
C ARG A 61 5.89 3.28 2.51
N LEU A 62 5.99 1.98 2.77
CA LEU A 62 4.97 1.27 3.54
C LEU A 62 4.73 1.91 4.91
N GLN A 63 5.79 2.39 5.56
CA GLN A 63 5.69 3.00 6.88
C GLN A 63 4.84 4.27 6.91
N ASP A 64 4.65 4.91 5.76
CA ASP A 64 3.86 6.14 5.65
C ASP A 64 2.38 5.87 5.40
N VAL A 65 2.01 4.61 5.15
CA VAL A 65 0.62 4.22 4.91
C VAL A 65 -0.07 3.96 6.23
N GLN A 66 -1.30 4.46 6.38
CA GLN A 66 -2.12 4.27 7.55
C GLN A 66 -3.40 3.57 7.16
N GLY A 67 -3.88 2.69 8.02
CA GLY A 67 -5.14 2.00 7.77
C GLY A 67 -5.58 1.18 8.95
N LYS A 68 -6.86 0.88 8.99
CA LYS A 68 -7.46 -0.03 9.96
C LYS A 68 -8.03 -1.23 9.22
N ILE A 69 -7.67 -2.39 9.69
CA ILE A 69 -8.15 -3.63 9.09
C ILE A 69 -8.91 -4.41 10.13
#